data_b798e50604d89f5756fc3aa4abee69bc
#
_entry.id   b798e50604d89f5756fc3aa4abee69bc
#
_cell.length_a   1.000
_cell.length_b   1.000
_cell.length_c   1.000
_cell.angle_alpha   90.00
_cell.angle_beta   90.00
_cell.angle_gamma   90.00
#
_symmetry.space_group_name_H-M   'P 1'
#
loop_
_entity.id
_entity.type
_entity.pdbx_description
1 polymer ?
#
loop_
_entity_poly.entity_id
_entity_poly.type
_entity_poly.pdbx_seq_one_letter_code
_entity_poly.pdbx_strand_id
1 'polypeptide(L)'
;VSQTDPERTERVRANLTAARARIEAACQRADRDPSEVSLIGVTKTYPASDVRILASLGVTDVGENRDQEAAPKAAETADLDLTWHFVGQLQTNKARSVASYADVVHSVDRAKLARALGDRAAAAGRSLTCLVQVNLDTDSRAGVLGPRGGVDPADAPTLADDIDAHEALTLGGVMAVAPLGGDPDAAFAVLYEVASRIRDRYPQATVVSAGMSGDLEAAVGRGATHLRLGTALLGARGPIVG
;
A
#
# COMPACT_ATOMS: atom_id res chain seq x y z
N VAL A 1 22.36 -5.84 -18.10
CA VAL A 1 21.90 -6.50 -16.86
C VAL A 1 22.79 -5.96 -15.74
N SER A 2 22.30 -5.00 -14.97
CA SER A 2 23.05 -4.49 -13.80
C SER A 2 23.17 -5.65 -12.80
N GLN A 3 24.40 -6.09 -12.53
CA GLN A 3 24.66 -7.12 -11.51
C GLN A 3 24.19 -6.57 -10.15
N THR A 4 23.29 -7.27 -9.51
CA THR A 4 22.89 -6.95 -8.13
C THR A 4 24.07 -7.23 -7.21
N ASP A 5 24.39 -6.27 -6.32
CA ASP A 5 25.45 -6.41 -5.33
C ASP A 5 25.16 -7.62 -4.39
N PRO A 6 26.06 -8.62 -4.32
CA PRO A 6 25.83 -9.82 -3.52
C PRO A 6 25.69 -9.53 -2.01
N GLU A 7 26.47 -8.58 -1.47
CA GLU A 7 26.38 -8.19 -0.05
C GLU A 7 25.04 -7.51 0.24
N ARG A 8 24.59 -6.66 -0.67
CA ARG A 8 23.29 -6.01 -0.58
C ARG A 8 22.16 -7.04 -0.62
N THR A 9 22.25 -8.01 -1.52
CA THR A 9 21.28 -9.09 -1.67
C THR A 9 21.18 -9.93 -0.39
N GLU A 10 22.31 -10.26 0.22
CA GLU A 10 22.33 -11.06 1.46
C GLU A 10 21.73 -10.29 2.64
N ARG A 11 22.02 -8.99 2.77
CA ARG A 11 21.38 -8.14 3.80
C ARG A 11 19.85 -8.09 3.62
N VAL A 12 19.38 -7.89 2.41
CA VAL A 12 17.93 -7.86 2.12
C VAL A 12 17.30 -9.22 2.40
N ARG A 13 17.97 -10.31 2.06
CA ARG A 13 17.52 -11.68 2.36
C ARG A 13 17.37 -11.91 3.87
N ALA A 14 18.37 -11.54 4.67
CA ALA A 14 18.32 -11.67 6.12
C ALA A 14 17.16 -10.84 6.72
N ASN A 15 16.99 -9.60 6.26
CA ASN A 15 15.91 -8.72 6.69
C ASN A 15 14.52 -9.29 6.30
N LEU A 16 14.39 -9.81 5.09
CA LEU A 16 13.15 -10.43 4.62
C LEU A 16 12.80 -11.68 5.44
N THR A 17 13.78 -12.51 5.77
CA THR A 17 13.59 -13.69 6.64
C THR A 17 13.09 -13.25 8.01
N ALA A 18 13.70 -12.23 8.62
CA ALA A 18 13.25 -11.69 9.91
C ALA A 18 11.83 -11.08 9.82
N ALA A 19 11.51 -10.37 8.75
CA ALA A 19 10.19 -9.81 8.54
C ALA A 19 9.12 -10.90 8.40
N ARG A 20 9.38 -11.94 7.61
CA ARG A 20 8.47 -13.09 7.45
C ARG A 20 8.24 -13.81 8.77
N ALA A 21 9.28 -14.05 9.56
CA ALA A 21 9.15 -14.67 10.88
C ALA A 21 8.29 -13.82 11.84
N ARG A 22 8.39 -12.48 11.79
CA ARG A 22 7.51 -11.60 12.55
C ARG A 22 6.05 -11.68 12.10
N ILE A 23 5.81 -11.75 10.79
CA ILE A 23 4.46 -11.89 10.22
C ILE A 23 3.85 -13.22 10.65
N GLU A 24 4.58 -14.33 10.52
CA GLU A 24 4.14 -15.65 10.96
C GLU A 24 3.78 -15.67 12.45
N ALA A 25 4.65 -15.11 13.30
CA ALA A 25 4.38 -15.02 14.74
C ALA A 25 3.17 -14.13 15.05
N ALA A 26 2.92 -13.06 14.28
CA ALA A 26 1.74 -12.23 14.44
C ALA A 26 0.47 -12.97 14.01
N CYS A 27 0.51 -13.71 12.91
CA CYS A 27 -0.59 -14.54 12.42
C CYS A 27 -0.94 -15.64 13.43
N GLN A 28 0.08 -16.34 13.98
CA GLN A 28 -0.14 -17.35 15.00
C GLN A 28 -0.84 -16.80 16.25
N ARG A 29 -0.44 -15.59 16.71
CA ARG A 29 -1.11 -14.95 17.87
C ARG A 29 -2.55 -14.53 17.57
N ALA A 30 -2.86 -14.28 16.30
CA ALA A 30 -4.19 -13.87 15.84
C ALA A 30 -5.07 -15.04 15.34
N ASP A 31 -4.58 -16.29 15.46
CA ASP A 31 -5.24 -17.49 14.93
C ASP A 31 -5.58 -17.36 13.43
N ARG A 32 -4.60 -16.85 12.64
CA ARG A 32 -4.72 -16.62 11.20
C ARG A 32 -3.69 -17.42 10.41
N ASP A 33 -4.05 -17.78 9.18
CA ASP A 33 -3.11 -18.37 8.23
C ASP A 33 -2.16 -17.27 7.70
N PRO A 34 -0.81 -17.43 7.79
CA PRO A 34 0.14 -16.49 7.20
C PRO A 34 -0.04 -16.26 5.69
N SER A 35 -0.61 -17.22 4.97
CA SER A 35 -0.90 -17.08 3.54
C SER A 35 -1.98 -16.03 3.21
N GLU A 36 -2.77 -15.61 4.19
CA GLU A 36 -3.73 -14.50 4.06
C GLU A 36 -3.07 -13.12 4.05
N VAL A 37 -1.77 -13.05 4.35
CA VAL A 37 -1.06 -11.78 4.52
C VAL A 37 0.00 -11.60 3.46
N SER A 38 -0.24 -10.67 2.54
CA SER A 38 0.70 -10.25 1.51
C SER A 38 1.68 -9.21 2.04
N LEU A 39 2.93 -9.31 1.60
CA LEU A 39 4.00 -8.38 1.93
C LEU A 39 4.32 -7.48 0.74
N ILE A 40 4.07 -6.18 0.88
CA ILE A 40 4.45 -5.16 -0.09
C ILE A 40 5.81 -4.59 0.31
N GLY A 41 6.81 -4.74 -0.57
CA GLY A 41 8.13 -4.14 -0.42
C GLY A 41 8.11 -2.67 -0.81
N VAL A 42 8.16 -1.74 0.16
CA VAL A 42 8.14 -0.29 -0.10
C VAL A 42 9.53 0.20 -0.46
N THR A 43 9.71 0.57 -1.72
CA THR A 43 11.02 0.91 -2.33
C THR A 43 11.24 2.41 -2.52
N LYS A 44 10.38 3.24 -1.91
CA LYS A 44 10.58 4.71 -1.95
C LYS A 44 12.01 5.08 -1.56
N THR A 45 12.66 5.93 -2.39
CA THR A 45 14.04 6.40 -2.20
C THR A 45 15.15 5.36 -2.36
N TYR A 46 14.83 4.12 -2.72
CA TYR A 46 15.79 3.09 -3.09
C TYR A 46 15.84 2.94 -4.62
N PRO A 47 16.96 2.50 -5.19
CA PRO A 47 17.11 2.36 -6.64
C PRO A 47 16.35 1.14 -7.20
N ALA A 48 16.19 1.09 -8.53
CA ALA A 48 15.59 -0.05 -9.23
C ALA A 48 16.35 -1.37 -8.99
N SER A 49 17.65 -1.32 -8.67
CA SER A 49 18.43 -2.51 -8.29
C SER A 49 17.90 -3.18 -7.01
N ASP A 50 17.40 -2.40 -6.04
CA ASP A 50 16.77 -2.96 -4.84
C ASP A 50 15.41 -3.62 -5.14
N VAL A 51 14.65 -3.10 -6.12
CA VAL A 51 13.45 -3.76 -6.64
C VAL A 51 13.80 -5.12 -7.24
N ARG A 52 14.86 -5.20 -8.06
CA ARG A 52 15.35 -6.47 -8.64
C ARG A 52 15.80 -7.45 -7.57
N ILE A 53 16.44 -6.99 -6.49
CA ILE A 53 16.81 -7.84 -5.35
C ILE A 53 15.55 -8.40 -4.69
N LEU A 54 14.55 -7.58 -4.38
CA LEU A 54 13.29 -8.03 -3.78
C LEU A 54 12.60 -9.07 -4.68
N ALA A 55 12.49 -8.82 -5.97
CA ALA A 55 11.90 -9.74 -6.94
C ALA A 55 12.65 -11.09 -6.97
N SER A 56 13.99 -11.07 -6.97
CA SER A 56 14.81 -12.29 -6.94
C SER A 56 14.64 -13.11 -5.65
N LEU A 57 14.17 -12.48 -4.59
CA LEU A 57 13.86 -13.10 -3.29
C LEU A 57 12.37 -13.46 -3.14
N GLY A 58 11.59 -13.34 -4.21
CA GLY A 58 10.17 -13.71 -4.25
C GLY A 58 9.24 -12.66 -3.61
N VAL A 59 9.64 -11.38 -3.57
CA VAL A 59 8.76 -10.25 -3.22
C VAL A 59 8.41 -9.54 -4.52
N THR A 60 7.22 -9.80 -5.04
CA THR A 60 6.72 -9.28 -6.32
C THR A 60 5.82 -8.06 -6.17
N ASP A 61 5.29 -7.83 -4.98
CA ASP A 61 4.48 -6.66 -4.65
C ASP A 61 5.40 -5.51 -4.22
N VAL A 62 5.43 -4.43 -5.02
CA VAL A 62 6.36 -3.29 -4.83
C VAL A 62 5.58 -2.01 -4.61
N GLY A 63 5.88 -1.29 -3.52
CA GLY A 63 5.18 -0.08 -3.12
C GLY A 63 5.99 1.20 -3.30
N GLU A 64 5.37 2.24 -3.86
CA GLU A 64 5.97 3.56 -4.06
C GLU A 64 5.08 4.70 -3.57
N ASN A 65 5.75 5.79 -3.12
CA ASN A 65 5.05 6.94 -2.57
C ASN A 65 5.03 8.15 -3.51
N ARG A 66 5.92 8.22 -4.47
CA ARG A 66 6.11 9.38 -5.35
C ARG A 66 6.16 8.95 -6.80
N ASP A 67 5.30 9.53 -7.61
CA ASP A 67 5.21 9.24 -9.05
C ASP A 67 6.54 9.46 -9.78
N GLN A 68 7.28 10.53 -9.41
CA GLN A 68 8.57 10.84 -10.03
C GLN A 68 9.64 9.77 -9.80
N GLU A 69 9.53 8.99 -8.72
CA GLU A 69 10.43 7.87 -8.41
C GLU A 69 9.88 6.56 -8.99
N ALA A 70 8.56 6.37 -8.94
CA ALA A 70 7.88 5.14 -9.31
C ALA A 70 7.90 4.88 -10.82
N ALA A 71 7.53 5.87 -11.63
CA ALA A 71 7.41 5.71 -13.07
C ALA A 71 8.74 5.28 -13.75
N PRO A 72 9.90 5.92 -13.46
CA PRO A 72 11.19 5.44 -13.99
C PRO A 72 11.54 4.02 -13.52
N LYS A 73 11.33 3.70 -12.23
CA LYS A 73 11.62 2.36 -11.70
C LYS A 73 10.77 1.28 -12.35
N ALA A 74 9.47 1.53 -12.56
CA ALA A 74 8.59 0.61 -13.25
C ALA A 74 9.06 0.36 -14.68
N ALA A 75 9.50 1.40 -15.39
CA ALA A 75 10.08 1.27 -16.74
C ALA A 75 11.41 0.49 -16.72
N GLU A 76 12.30 0.74 -15.75
CA GLU A 76 13.58 0.05 -15.62
C GLU A 76 13.44 -1.43 -15.24
N THR A 77 12.32 -1.84 -14.68
CA THR A 77 12.04 -3.21 -14.22
C THR A 77 10.88 -3.86 -14.96
N ALA A 78 10.53 -3.36 -16.14
CA ALA A 78 9.43 -3.86 -16.96
C ALA A 78 9.63 -5.32 -17.47
N ASP A 79 10.85 -5.86 -17.34
CA ASP A 79 11.21 -7.25 -17.60
C ASP A 79 10.85 -8.20 -16.45
N LEU A 80 10.39 -7.68 -15.31
CA LEU A 80 10.01 -8.45 -14.13
C LEU A 80 8.48 -8.53 -14.02
N ASP A 81 7.98 -9.64 -13.53
CA ASP A 81 6.57 -9.82 -13.19
C ASP A 81 6.31 -9.22 -11.79
N LEU A 82 5.95 -7.95 -11.75
CA LEU A 82 5.74 -7.17 -10.54
C LEU A 82 4.33 -6.58 -10.49
N THR A 83 3.75 -6.58 -9.30
CA THR A 83 2.56 -5.80 -8.99
C THR A 83 2.98 -4.46 -8.39
N TRP A 84 2.67 -3.36 -9.08
CA TRP A 84 3.02 -2.02 -8.64
C TRP A 84 1.92 -1.39 -7.80
N HIS A 85 2.23 -1.11 -6.54
CA HIS A 85 1.35 -0.45 -5.57
C HIS A 85 1.74 1.01 -5.39
N PHE A 86 0.82 1.93 -5.72
CA PHE A 86 1.00 3.33 -5.36
C PHE A 86 0.37 3.58 -3.99
N VAL A 87 1.20 3.86 -2.97
CA VAL A 87 0.77 3.96 -1.56
C VAL A 87 0.86 5.38 -0.99
N GLY A 88 1.48 6.32 -1.71
CA GLY A 88 1.60 7.72 -1.30
C GLY A 88 0.37 8.54 -1.63
N GLN A 89 0.25 9.72 -1.03
CA GLN A 89 -0.83 10.65 -1.36
C GLN A 89 -0.77 11.06 -2.83
N LEU A 90 -1.88 10.94 -3.55
CA LEU A 90 -1.93 11.14 -4.98
C LEU A 90 -2.64 12.45 -5.36
N GLN A 91 -1.89 13.34 -6.00
CA GLN A 91 -2.47 14.52 -6.63
C GLN A 91 -3.19 14.13 -7.93
N THR A 92 -4.36 14.73 -8.19
CA THR A 92 -5.19 14.39 -9.35
C THR A 92 -4.49 14.61 -10.70
N ASN A 93 -3.59 15.61 -10.80
CA ASN A 93 -2.79 15.86 -12.01
C ASN A 93 -1.76 14.76 -12.31
N LYS A 94 -1.45 13.88 -11.35
CA LYS A 94 -0.55 12.73 -11.51
C LYS A 94 -1.28 11.43 -11.89
N ALA A 95 -2.62 11.43 -11.89
CA ALA A 95 -3.43 10.24 -12.19
C ALA A 95 -3.05 9.60 -13.54
N ARG A 96 -2.74 10.42 -14.58
CA ARG A 96 -2.32 9.91 -15.90
C ARG A 96 -1.04 9.07 -15.82
N SER A 97 -0.03 9.56 -15.12
CA SER A 97 1.24 8.87 -14.96
C SER A 97 1.07 7.59 -14.14
N VAL A 98 0.42 7.69 -12.98
CA VAL A 98 0.19 6.53 -12.09
C VAL A 98 -0.62 5.45 -12.79
N ALA A 99 -1.67 5.80 -13.54
CA ALA A 99 -2.48 4.85 -14.29
C ALA A 99 -1.71 4.12 -15.40
N SER A 100 -0.53 4.60 -15.82
CA SER A 100 0.25 3.94 -16.86
C SER A 100 1.11 2.78 -16.35
N TYR A 101 1.42 2.71 -15.05
CA TYR A 101 2.29 1.67 -14.50
C TYR A 101 1.72 0.97 -13.26
N ALA A 102 0.94 1.67 -12.41
CA ALA A 102 0.41 1.06 -11.20
C ALA A 102 -0.68 0.04 -11.51
N ASP A 103 -0.74 -1.01 -10.70
CA ASP A 103 -1.79 -2.03 -10.72
C ASP A 103 -2.77 -1.79 -9.57
N VAL A 104 -2.26 -1.30 -8.43
CA VAL A 104 -3.05 -1.02 -7.22
C VAL A 104 -2.77 0.39 -6.71
N VAL A 105 -3.81 1.20 -6.52
CA VAL A 105 -3.72 2.54 -5.91
C VAL A 105 -4.37 2.51 -4.54
N HIS A 106 -3.57 2.68 -3.49
CA HIS A 106 -4.03 2.58 -2.09
C HIS A 106 -4.60 3.88 -1.53
N SER A 107 -4.34 4.99 -2.20
CA SER A 107 -4.53 6.34 -1.66
C SER A 107 -5.71 7.10 -2.28
N VAL A 108 -6.78 6.37 -2.63
CA VAL A 108 -7.99 7.03 -3.14
C VAL A 108 -8.76 7.61 -1.96
N ASP A 109 -8.77 8.95 -1.86
CA ASP A 109 -9.33 9.68 -0.73
C ASP A 109 -10.48 10.63 -1.12
N ARG A 110 -10.90 10.66 -2.39
CA ARG A 110 -11.97 11.52 -2.91
C ARG A 110 -12.48 11.08 -4.28
N ALA A 111 -13.75 11.31 -4.54
CA ALA A 111 -14.44 11.00 -5.80
C ALA A 111 -13.75 11.59 -7.05
N LYS A 112 -13.24 12.83 -6.96
CA LYS A 112 -12.50 13.46 -8.06
C LYS A 112 -11.25 12.69 -8.47
N LEU A 113 -10.56 12.08 -7.50
CA LEU A 113 -9.38 11.25 -7.78
C LEU A 113 -9.78 9.90 -8.40
N ALA A 114 -10.82 9.25 -7.86
CA ALA A 114 -11.35 8.01 -8.41
C ALA A 114 -11.72 8.18 -9.89
N ARG A 115 -12.52 9.19 -10.22
CA ARG A 115 -12.86 9.52 -11.62
C ARG A 115 -11.63 9.75 -12.49
N ALA A 116 -10.69 10.57 -12.03
CA ALA A 116 -9.49 10.86 -12.81
C ALA A 116 -8.64 9.58 -13.08
N LEU A 117 -8.52 8.68 -12.10
CA LEU A 117 -7.84 7.39 -12.28
C LEU A 117 -8.58 6.52 -13.28
N GLY A 118 -9.89 6.37 -13.14
CA GLY A 118 -10.71 5.57 -14.03
C GLY A 118 -10.66 6.06 -15.48
N ASP A 119 -10.85 7.37 -15.71
CA ASP A 119 -10.73 7.97 -17.06
C ASP A 119 -9.36 7.71 -17.69
N ARG A 120 -8.27 7.77 -16.89
CA ARG A 120 -6.90 7.55 -17.39
C ARG A 120 -6.59 6.08 -17.60
N ALA A 121 -7.07 5.21 -16.74
CA ALA A 121 -6.95 3.77 -16.92
C ALA A 121 -7.68 3.31 -18.18
N ALA A 122 -8.95 3.73 -18.37
CA ALA A 122 -9.72 3.43 -19.57
C ALA A 122 -9.03 3.93 -20.83
N ALA A 123 -8.52 5.17 -20.83
CA ALA A 123 -7.79 5.75 -21.97
C ALA A 123 -6.47 5.01 -22.28
N ALA A 124 -5.89 4.32 -21.30
CA ALA A 124 -4.69 3.49 -21.45
C ALA A 124 -5.01 2.02 -21.76
N GLY A 125 -6.28 1.64 -21.84
CA GLY A 125 -6.72 0.24 -22.01
C GLY A 125 -6.36 -0.65 -20.82
N ARG A 126 -6.27 -0.07 -19.61
CA ARG A 126 -5.90 -0.76 -18.37
C ARG A 126 -7.07 -0.77 -17.38
N SER A 127 -6.99 -1.67 -16.42
CA SER A 127 -7.82 -1.68 -15.23
C SER A 127 -6.95 -1.44 -13.99
N LEU A 128 -7.47 -0.71 -12.99
CA LEU A 128 -6.77 -0.43 -11.75
C LEU A 128 -7.55 -0.95 -10.56
N THR A 129 -6.88 -1.62 -9.63
CA THR A 129 -7.44 -1.88 -8.30
C THR A 129 -7.26 -0.64 -7.43
N CYS A 130 -8.35 -0.15 -6.84
CA CYS A 130 -8.34 1.04 -5.98
C CYS A 130 -8.79 0.68 -4.57
N LEU A 131 -8.07 1.19 -3.57
CA LEU A 131 -8.45 1.09 -2.17
C LEU A 131 -8.92 2.46 -1.66
N VAL A 132 -9.97 2.46 -0.86
CA VAL A 132 -10.42 3.65 -0.13
C VAL A 132 -9.40 3.95 0.96
N GLN A 133 -8.74 5.10 0.91
CA GLN A 133 -7.90 5.56 2.02
C GLN A 133 -8.77 6.17 3.10
N VAL A 134 -8.71 5.59 4.31
CA VAL A 134 -9.45 6.03 5.50
C VAL A 134 -8.54 6.85 6.40
N ASN A 135 -9.01 8.02 6.86
CA ASN A 135 -8.33 8.84 7.84
C ASN A 135 -8.70 8.35 9.26
N LEU A 136 -7.74 7.75 9.96
CA LEU A 136 -7.90 7.25 11.33
C LEU A 136 -7.46 8.28 12.41
N ASP A 137 -6.94 9.43 12.00
CA ASP A 137 -6.44 10.46 12.89
C ASP A 137 -7.60 11.36 13.35
N THR A 138 -8.03 11.18 14.60
CA THR A 138 -9.13 11.94 15.20
C THR A 138 -8.82 13.42 15.30
N ASP A 139 -7.59 13.81 15.61
CA ASP A 139 -7.17 15.20 15.78
C ASP A 139 -7.11 15.92 14.42
N SER A 140 -6.66 15.23 13.37
CA SER A 140 -6.71 15.74 12.01
C SER A 140 -8.15 15.94 11.53
N ARG A 141 -9.05 14.99 11.83
CA ARG A 141 -10.48 15.09 11.47
C ARG A 141 -11.20 16.21 12.24
N ALA A 142 -10.80 16.41 13.50
CA ALA A 142 -11.32 17.51 14.33
C ALA A 142 -10.70 18.88 13.97
N GLY A 143 -9.75 18.95 13.03
CA GLY A 143 -9.08 20.18 12.61
C GLY A 143 -8.03 20.69 13.61
N VAL A 144 -7.63 19.89 14.58
CA VAL A 144 -6.60 20.21 15.58
C VAL A 144 -5.20 20.13 14.97
N LEU A 145 -4.99 19.16 14.08
CA LEU A 145 -3.77 19.03 13.28
C LEU A 145 -4.07 19.29 11.81
N GLY A 146 -3.01 19.59 11.04
CA GLY A 146 -3.14 19.79 9.59
C GLY A 146 -3.77 18.57 8.88
N PRO A 147 -4.36 18.76 7.69
CA PRO A 147 -5.10 17.71 6.99
C PRO A 147 -4.18 16.52 6.66
N ARG A 148 -4.61 15.33 7.06
CA ARG A 148 -4.04 14.06 6.63
C ARG A 148 -4.85 13.50 5.46
N GLY A 149 -4.21 12.70 4.58
CA GLY A 149 -4.92 12.01 3.50
C GLY A 149 -5.90 10.97 4.04
N GLY A 150 -6.97 10.78 3.30
CA GLY A 150 -8.03 9.82 3.61
C GLY A 150 -9.38 10.49 3.89
N VAL A 151 -10.45 9.74 3.65
CA VAL A 151 -11.82 10.16 3.98
C VAL A 151 -12.15 9.85 5.43
N ASP A 152 -13.15 10.52 5.98
CA ASP A 152 -13.73 10.12 7.27
C ASP A 152 -14.26 8.67 7.18
N PRO A 153 -14.11 7.86 8.23
CA PRO A 153 -14.70 6.51 8.29
C PRO A 153 -16.18 6.44 7.93
N ALA A 154 -16.94 7.50 8.21
CA ALA A 154 -18.35 7.58 7.83
C ALA A 154 -18.59 7.73 6.32
N ASP A 155 -17.69 8.41 5.61
CA ASP A 155 -17.79 8.70 4.18
C ASP A 155 -17.16 7.62 3.30
N ALA A 156 -16.40 6.68 3.89
CA ALA A 156 -15.70 5.63 3.17
C ALA A 156 -16.63 4.75 2.29
N PRO A 157 -17.84 4.35 2.73
CA PRO A 157 -18.76 3.60 1.86
C PRO A 157 -19.21 4.38 0.62
N THR A 158 -19.43 5.70 0.75
CA THR A 158 -19.81 6.56 -0.40
C THR A 158 -18.66 6.64 -1.42
N LEU A 159 -17.42 6.75 -0.95
CA LEU A 159 -16.27 6.73 -1.86
C LEU A 159 -16.05 5.34 -2.49
N ALA A 160 -16.39 4.27 -1.81
CA ALA A 160 -16.40 2.93 -2.38
C ALA A 160 -17.39 2.83 -3.56
N ASP A 161 -18.59 3.42 -3.42
CA ASP A 161 -19.58 3.52 -4.50
C ASP A 161 -19.03 4.30 -5.71
N ASP A 162 -18.32 5.43 -5.48
CA ASP A 162 -17.69 6.23 -6.53
C ASP A 162 -16.59 5.46 -7.28
N ILE A 163 -15.86 4.57 -6.60
CA ILE A 163 -14.83 3.72 -7.23
C ILE A 163 -15.50 2.62 -8.07
N ASP A 164 -16.46 1.91 -7.49
CA ASP A 164 -17.14 0.79 -8.15
C ASP A 164 -17.97 1.22 -9.36
N ALA A 165 -18.44 2.46 -9.37
CA ALA A 165 -19.20 3.01 -10.49
C ALA A 165 -18.38 3.21 -11.79
N HIS A 166 -17.05 3.03 -11.75
CA HIS A 166 -16.19 3.25 -12.91
C HIS A 166 -15.67 1.93 -13.47
N GLU A 167 -16.05 1.58 -14.71
CA GLU A 167 -15.74 0.28 -15.35
C GLU A 167 -14.24 -0.08 -15.40
N ALA A 168 -13.35 0.92 -15.48
CA ALA A 168 -11.91 0.70 -15.49
C ALA A 168 -11.29 0.61 -14.08
N LEU A 169 -12.10 0.67 -13.03
CA LEU A 169 -11.64 0.51 -11.65
C LEU A 169 -12.23 -0.76 -11.02
N THR A 170 -11.45 -1.39 -10.16
CA THR A 170 -11.91 -2.45 -9.28
C THR A 170 -11.78 -1.98 -7.84
N LEU A 171 -12.87 -1.98 -7.10
CA LEU A 171 -12.83 -1.72 -5.66
C LEU A 171 -12.19 -2.91 -4.95
N GLY A 172 -10.94 -2.74 -4.48
CA GLY A 172 -10.19 -3.82 -3.82
C GLY A 172 -10.40 -3.88 -2.31
N GLY A 173 -10.78 -2.76 -1.68
CA GLY A 173 -10.93 -2.68 -0.23
C GLY A 173 -10.52 -1.33 0.36
N VAL A 174 -9.81 -1.36 1.49
CA VAL A 174 -9.45 -0.17 2.25
C VAL A 174 -7.95 -0.08 2.55
N MET A 175 -7.48 1.13 2.80
CA MET A 175 -6.13 1.38 3.30
C MET A 175 -6.14 2.43 4.39
N ALA A 176 -5.26 2.28 5.39
CA ALA A 176 -4.96 3.34 6.34
C ALA A 176 -3.52 3.30 6.86
N VAL A 177 -3.14 4.42 7.49
CA VAL A 177 -1.92 4.56 8.30
C VAL A 177 -2.37 4.94 9.71
N ALA A 178 -1.85 4.25 10.71
CA ALA A 178 -2.14 4.58 12.11
C ALA A 178 -1.68 6.01 12.46
N PRO A 179 -2.39 6.72 13.33
CA PRO A 179 -1.98 8.03 13.82
C PRO A 179 -0.62 7.96 14.51
N LEU A 180 0.22 8.95 14.24
CA LEU A 180 1.53 9.02 14.88
C LEU A 180 1.35 9.31 16.38
N GLY A 181 1.92 8.44 17.24
CA GLY A 181 1.79 8.56 18.70
C GLY A 181 0.45 8.08 19.25
N GLY A 182 -0.49 7.65 18.39
CA GLY A 182 -1.75 7.02 18.81
C GLY A 182 -1.62 5.52 19.06
N ASP A 183 -2.71 4.91 19.54
CA ASP A 183 -2.83 3.47 19.70
C ASP A 183 -3.14 2.81 18.32
N PRO A 184 -2.22 2.07 17.72
CA PRO A 184 -2.45 1.44 16.42
C PRO A 184 -3.54 0.35 16.49
N ASP A 185 -3.69 -0.33 17.60
CA ASP A 185 -4.71 -1.38 17.76
C ASP A 185 -6.12 -0.79 17.70
N ALA A 186 -6.38 0.30 18.43
CA ALA A 186 -7.65 1.01 18.37
C ALA A 186 -7.92 1.61 16.98
N ALA A 187 -6.90 2.17 16.34
CA ALA A 187 -7.02 2.74 15.00
C ALA A 187 -7.38 1.66 13.97
N PHE A 188 -6.69 0.51 13.98
CA PHE A 188 -6.96 -0.57 13.04
C PHE A 188 -8.28 -1.31 13.32
N ALA A 189 -8.80 -1.28 14.56
CA ALA A 189 -10.16 -1.74 14.85
C ALA A 189 -11.20 -0.92 14.06
N VAL A 190 -11.07 0.42 14.05
CA VAL A 190 -11.94 1.30 13.24
C VAL A 190 -11.81 0.98 11.73
N LEU A 191 -10.58 0.75 11.24
CA LEU A 191 -10.38 0.38 9.82
C LEU A 191 -11.08 -0.94 9.48
N TYR A 192 -11.01 -1.94 10.36
CA TYR A 192 -11.67 -3.22 10.16
C TYR A 192 -13.20 -3.09 10.09
N GLU A 193 -13.80 -2.25 10.95
CA GLU A 193 -15.24 -1.97 10.90
C GLU A 193 -15.66 -1.30 9.58
N VAL A 194 -14.83 -0.36 9.08
CA VAL A 194 -15.05 0.25 7.76
C VAL A 194 -14.95 -0.80 6.65
N ALA A 195 -13.91 -1.63 6.69
CA ALA A 195 -13.72 -2.72 5.72
C ALA A 195 -14.90 -3.70 5.73
N SER A 196 -15.43 -4.05 6.90
CA SER A 196 -16.59 -4.93 7.03
C SER A 196 -17.82 -4.32 6.37
N ARG A 197 -18.13 -3.06 6.68
CA ARG A 197 -19.27 -2.34 6.07
C ARG A 197 -19.17 -2.24 4.55
N ILE A 198 -17.98 -2.07 4.01
CA ILE A 198 -17.75 -2.06 2.56
C ILE A 198 -17.95 -3.46 1.98
N ARG A 199 -17.43 -4.52 2.63
CA ARG A 199 -17.58 -5.92 2.17
C ARG A 199 -19.02 -6.42 2.21
N ASP A 200 -19.84 -5.95 3.12
CA ASP A 200 -21.27 -6.30 3.16
C ASP A 200 -21.97 -5.94 1.85
N ARG A 201 -21.52 -4.87 1.19
CA ARG A 201 -22.05 -4.40 -0.10
C ARG A 201 -21.22 -4.85 -1.30
N TYR A 202 -19.91 -4.97 -1.13
CA TYR A 202 -18.92 -5.34 -2.14
C TYR A 202 -18.09 -6.53 -1.64
N PRO A 203 -18.60 -7.78 -1.73
CA PRO A 203 -17.91 -8.95 -1.16
C PRO A 203 -16.49 -9.19 -1.70
N GLN A 204 -16.19 -8.69 -2.91
CA GLN A 204 -14.86 -8.76 -3.53
C GLN A 204 -13.84 -7.78 -2.92
N ALA A 205 -14.28 -6.76 -2.18
CA ALA A 205 -13.42 -5.74 -1.58
C ALA A 205 -12.75 -6.25 -0.28
N THR A 206 -11.89 -7.26 -0.42
CA THR A 206 -11.31 -8.00 0.72
C THR A 206 -9.99 -7.44 1.23
N VAL A 207 -9.35 -6.52 0.50
CA VAL A 207 -8.06 -5.97 0.87
C VAL A 207 -8.17 -5.02 2.07
N VAL A 208 -7.39 -5.29 3.11
CA VAL A 208 -7.14 -4.37 4.23
C VAL A 208 -5.65 -4.06 4.25
N SER A 209 -5.26 -2.95 3.64
CA SER A 209 -3.87 -2.51 3.58
C SER A 209 -3.55 -1.64 4.79
N ALA A 210 -2.90 -2.24 5.78
CA ALA A 210 -2.52 -1.59 7.03
C ALA A 210 -1.28 -2.26 7.62
N GLY A 211 -0.55 -1.54 8.46
CA GLY A 211 0.65 -2.07 9.11
C GLY A 211 1.93 -1.77 8.34
N MET A 212 2.88 -1.24 9.09
CA MET A 212 4.25 -0.96 8.72
C MET A 212 5.21 -1.58 9.75
N SER A 213 6.51 -1.27 9.66
CA SER A 213 7.53 -1.89 10.53
C SER A 213 7.28 -1.75 12.04
N GLY A 214 6.57 -0.69 12.47
CA GLY A 214 6.34 -0.39 13.88
C GLY A 214 5.00 -0.89 14.44
N ASP A 215 4.05 -1.27 13.59
CA ASP A 215 2.67 -1.57 13.97
C ASP A 215 2.06 -2.80 13.26
N LEU A 216 2.92 -3.62 12.62
CA LEU A 216 2.47 -4.77 11.84
C LEU A 216 1.72 -5.81 12.69
N GLU A 217 2.13 -6.03 13.96
CA GLU A 217 1.50 -6.99 14.84
C GLU A 217 0.05 -6.59 15.17
N ALA A 218 -0.18 -5.31 15.47
CA ALA A 218 -1.52 -4.76 15.68
C ALA A 218 -2.36 -4.86 14.40
N ALA A 219 -1.77 -4.52 13.24
CA ALA A 219 -2.47 -4.60 11.96
C ALA A 219 -2.90 -6.04 11.63
N VAL A 220 -2.01 -7.03 11.79
CA VAL A 220 -2.33 -8.45 11.59
C VAL A 220 -3.42 -8.90 12.54
N GLY A 221 -3.33 -8.53 13.83
CA GLY A 221 -4.34 -8.84 14.85
C GLY A 221 -5.72 -8.24 14.55
N ARG A 222 -5.76 -7.15 13.78
CA ARG A 222 -7.00 -6.48 13.33
C ARG A 222 -7.39 -6.78 11.88
N GLY A 223 -6.87 -7.88 11.31
CA GLY A 223 -7.34 -8.39 10.03
C GLY A 223 -6.69 -7.77 8.79
N ALA A 224 -5.53 -7.10 8.94
CA ALA A 224 -4.77 -6.64 7.76
C ALA A 224 -4.41 -7.81 6.84
N THR A 225 -4.60 -7.62 5.54
CA THR A 225 -4.25 -8.58 4.49
C THR A 225 -3.00 -8.16 3.72
N HIS A 226 -2.62 -6.88 3.79
CA HIS A 226 -1.46 -6.33 3.08
C HIS A 226 -0.63 -5.46 4.02
N LEU A 227 0.60 -5.87 4.27
CA LEU A 227 1.59 -5.14 5.07
C LEU A 227 2.57 -4.40 4.17
N ARG A 228 2.92 -3.17 4.54
CA ARG A 228 3.80 -2.29 3.75
C ARG A 228 5.12 -2.09 4.48
N LEU A 229 6.14 -2.85 4.13
CA LEU A 229 7.45 -2.80 4.79
C LEU A 229 8.51 -2.18 3.88
N GLY A 230 9.16 -1.14 4.35
CA GLY A 230 10.28 -0.47 3.66
C GLY A 230 11.58 -0.67 4.42
N THR A 231 11.81 0.11 5.45
CA THR A 231 13.05 0.10 6.26
C THR A 231 13.34 -1.27 6.89
N ALA A 232 12.31 -2.02 7.25
CA ALA A 232 12.49 -3.38 7.79
C ALA A 232 13.08 -4.35 6.76
N LEU A 233 12.86 -4.12 5.44
CA LEU A 233 13.41 -4.95 4.36
C LEU A 233 14.73 -4.40 3.83
N LEU A 234 14.76 -3.11 3.53
CA LEU A 234 15.86 -2.48 2.81
C LEU A 234 16.90 -1.81 3.74
N GLY A 235 16.62 -1.76 5.06
CA GLY A 235 17.49 -1.18 6.06
C GLY A 235 17.32 0.35 6.18
N ALA A 236 18.07 0.97 7.11
CA ALA A 236 18.16 2.41 7.18
C ALA A 236 18.99 2.94 6.00
N ARG A 237 18.62 4.11 5.48
CA ARG A 237 19.41 4.78 4.44
C ARG A 237 20.79 5.10 4.97
N GLY A 238 21.82 4.80 4.19
CA GLY A 238 23.11 5.47 4.34
C GLY A 238 22.94 6.98 4.11
N PRO A 239 23.84 7.82 4.62
CA PRO A 239 23.83 9.25 4.33
C PRO A 239 23.83 9.42 2.81
N ILE A 240 22.95 10.30 2.30
CA ILE A 240 22.96 10.71 0.88
C ILE A 240 24.31 11.40 0.66
N VAL A 241 25.22 10.72 -0.01
CA VAL A 241 26.43 11.34 -0.52
C VAL A 241 25.99 12.20 -1.69
N GLY A 242 25.85 13.52 -1.44
CA GLY A 242 25.53 14.54 -2.42
C GLY A 242 26.67 14.83 -3.38
#